data_8cc243d8a15e9dd17ff796ba5631ccd8
#
_entry.id   8cc243d8a15e9dd17ff796ba5631ccd8
#
_cell.length_a   1.000
_cell.length_b   1.000
_cell.length_c   1.000
_cell.angle_alpha   90.00
_cell.angle_beta   90.00
_cell.angle_gamma   90.00
#
_symmetry.space_group_name_H-M   'P 1'
#
loop_
_entity.id
_entity.type
_entity.pdbx_description
1 polymer ?
#
loop_
_entity_poly.entity_id
_entity_poly.type
_entity_poly.pdbx_seq_one_letter_code
_entity_poly.pdbx_strand_id
1 'polypeptide(L)'
;MTFEVGLVFDRQGRTIHWFGGHSPGFIPDSRSLWDVLWENRDRLGGVGHTHPWDGPATPSHTDLTTFDAVERALGKQLLWLVVTFTEITYVVRNPLFDHGNADHNKWTKAGPLTIEIEDIEELRARSRK
;
A
#
# COMPACT_ATOMS: atom_id res chain seq x y z
N MET A 1 19.53 10.49 -0.52
CA MET A 1 18.46 10.46 -1.52
C MET A 1 17.26 9.68 -0.98
N THR A 2 16.06 10.10 -1.30
CA THR A 2 14.85 9.42 -0.84
C THR A 2 14.19 8.66 -1.99
N PHE A 3 13.52 7.57 -1.65
CA PHE A 3 12.88 6.69 -2.62
C PHE A 3 11.48 6.31 -2.16
N GLU A 4 10.59 6.06 -3.10
CA GLU A 4 9.37 5.34 -2.79
C GLU A 4 9.69 3.86 -2.66
N VAL A 5 9.32 3.30 -1.52
CA VAL A 5 9.55 1.90 -1.17
C VAL A 5 8.22 1.31 -0.72
N GLY A 6 8.01 0.05 -0.98
CA GLY A 6 6.81 -0.61 -0.51
C GLY A 6 7.08 -1.98 0.09
N LEU A 7 6.08 -2.46 0.79
CA LEU A 7 6.06 -3.82 1.31
C LEU A 7 4.68 -4.45 1.13
N VAL A 8 4.69 -5.75 0.99
CA VAL A 8 3.48 -6.57 0.95
C VAL A 8 3.43 -7.33 2.27
N PHE A 9 2.27 -7.38 2.91
CA PHE A 9 2.11 -8.07 4.18
C PHE A 9 0.95 -9.05 4.16
N ASP A 10 1.01 -10.05 5.03
CA ASP A 10 -0.04 -11.06 5.18
C ASP A 10 -1.13 -10.58 6.17
N ARG A 11 -2.12 -11.44 6.42
CA ARG A 11 -3.24 -11.11 7.30
C ARG A 11 -2.85 -10.93 8.77
N GLN A 12 -1.68 -11.40 9.16
CA GLN A 12 -1.13 -11.19 10.50
C GLN A 12 -0.24 -9.96 10.58
N GLY A 13 -0.05 -9.24 9.47
CA GLY A 13 0.78 -8.06 9.42
C GLY A 13 2.26 -8.33 9.19
N ARG A 14 2.62 -9.55 8.85
CA ARG A 14 4.01 -9.95 8.58
C ARG A 14 4.40 -9.63 7.17
N THR A 15 5.61 -9.12 6.98
CA THR A 15 6.13 -8.77 5.66
C THR A 15 6.37 -10.01 4.81
N ILE A 16 5.79 -10.01 3.61
CA ILE A 16 5.98 -11.07 2.60
C ILE A 16 7.06 -10.67 1.61
N HIS A 17 7.09 -9.38 1.22
CA HIS A 17 7.92 -8.94 0.10
C HIS A 17 8.17 -7.43 0.18
N TRP A 18 9.35 -7.01 -0.26
CA TRP A 18 9.74 -5.61 -0.39
C TRP A 18 9.83 -5.25 -1.86
N PHE A 19 9.49 -4.03 -2.23
CA PHE A 19 9.61 -3.55 -3.61
C PHE A 19 9.95 -2.07 -3.65
N GLY A 20 10.39 -1.60 -4.82
CA GLY A 20 10.77 -0.20 -5.00
C GLY A 20 12.18 0.10 -4.51
N GLY A 21 12.48 1.39 -4.33
CA GLY A 21 13.76 1.84 -3.82
C GLY A 21 14.87 1.93 -4.87
N HIS A 22 14.54 1.80 -6.14
CA HIS A 22 15.53 1.82 -7.22
C HIS A 22 15.59 3.16 -7.93
N SER A 23 14.57 3.98 -7.83
CA SER A 23 14.55 5.32 -8.39
C SER A 23 13.67 6.23 -7.56
N PRO A 24 13.99 7.53 -7.48
CA PRO A 24 13.13 8.48 -6.79
C PRO A 24 11.79 8.62 -7.52
N GLY A 25 10.74 8.84 -6.78
CA GLY A 25 9.47 9.26 -7.33
C GLY A 25 8.34 8.28 -7.14
N PHE A 26 8.19 7.28 -7.96
CA PHE A 26 7.01 6.42 -7.91
C PHE A 26 7.37 4.93 -7.82
N ILE A 27 6.42 4.14 -7.37
CA ILE A 27 6.56 2.69 -7.31
C ILE A 27 6.38 2.14 -8.72
N PRO A 28 7.35 1.40 -9.23
CA PRO A 28 7.22 0.83 -10.58
C PRO A 28 6.13 -0.24 -10.62
N ASP A 29 5.33 -0.19 -11.67
CA ASP A 29 4.44 -1.28 -12.03
C ASP A 29 5.33 -2.41 -12.57
N SER A 30 5.50 -3.46 -11.79
CA SER A 30 6.37 -4.56 -12.16
C SER A 30 5.65 -5.89 -12.15
N ARG A 31 6.00 -6.72 -13.13
CA ARG A 31 5.48 -8.07 -13.18
C ARG A 31 5.87 -8.90 -11.96
N SER A 32 7.07 -8.69 -11.44
CA SER A 32 7.53 -9.43 -10.26
C SER A 32 6.68 -9.10 -9.02
N LEU A 33 6.28 -7.85 -8.85
CA LEU A 33 5.37 -7.48 -7.77
C LEU A 33 4.01 -8.14 -7.97
N TRP A 34 3.47 -8.09 -9.17
CA TRP A 34 2.20 -8.73 -9.49
C TRP A 34 2.24 -10.23 -9.21
N ASP A 35 3.32 -10.90 -9.61
CA ASP A 35 3.47 -12.33 -9.39
C ASP A 35 3.46 -12.67 -7.88
N VAL A 36 4.11 -11.85 -7.06
CA VAL A 36 4.09 -12.02 -5.60
C VAL A 36 2.67 -11.86 -5.06
N LEU A 37 1.95 -10.83 -5.48
CA LEU A 37 0.57 -10.60 -5.04
C LEU A 37 -0.32 -11.77 -5.43
N TRP A 38 -0.22 -12.23 -6.65
CA TRP A 38 -1.03 -13.34 -7.15
C TRP A 38 -0.72 -14.65 -6.44
N GLU A 39 0.55 -14.99 -6.28
CA GLU A 39 0.98 -16.21 -5.61
C GLU A 39 0.56 -16.25 -4.15
N ASN A 40 0.48 -15.10 -3.49
CA ASN A 40 0.13 -14.98 -2.08
C ASN A 40 -1.32 -14.55 -1.84
N ARG A 41 -2.16 -14.51 -2.86
CA ARG A 41 -3.50 -13.94 -2.78
C ARG A 41 -4.37 -14.51 -1.67
N ASP A 42 -4.18 -15.77 -1.30
CA ASP A 42 -4.99 -16.42 -0.27
C ASP A 42 -4.64 -15.95 1.15
N ARG A 43 -3.42 -15.49 1.36
CA ARG A 43 -2.96 -15.00 2.67
C ARG A 43 -2.66 -13.50 2.70
N LEU A 44 -2.80 -12.84 1.58
CA LEU A 44 -2.47 -11.44 1.42
C LEU A 44 -3.37 -10.55 2.30
N GLY A 45 -2.74 -9.69 3.12
CA GLY A 45 -3.44 -8.71 3.96
C GLY A 45 -3.49 -7.34 3.31
N GLY A 46 -2.39 -6.91 2.71
CA GLY A 46 -2.34 -5.62 2.07
C GLY A 46 -0.97 -5.21 1.59
N VAL A 47 -0.89 -3.95 1.22
CA VAL A 47 0.32 -3.36 0.65
C VAL A 47 0.52 -1.97 1.28
N GLY A 48 1.76 -1.67 1.65
CA GLY A 48 2.13 -0.35 2.11
C GLY A 48 3.19 0.26 1.21
N HIS A 49 3.16 1.58 1.07
CA HIS A 49 4.21 2.28 0.34
C HIS A 49 4.49 3.64 0.98
N THR A 50 5.69 4.16 0.74
CA THR A 50 6.09 5.45 1.27
C THR A 50 5.84 6.57 0.28
N HIS A 51 5.47 7.73 0.84
CA HIS A 51 5.67 9.03 0.22
C HIS A 51 6.87 9.63 0.94
N PRO A 52 8.01 9.86 0.26
CA PRO A 52 9.28 10.19 0.92
C PRO A 52 9.38 11.65 1.35
N TRP A 53 8.48 12.09 2.22
CA TRP A 53 8.47 13.42 2.80
C TRP A 53 7.84 13.40 4.19
N ASP A 54 7.93 14.53 4.90
CA ASP A 54 7.24 14.74 6.16
C ASP A 54 5.83 15.26 5.91
N GLY A 55 4.92 14.99 6.84
CA GLY A 55 3.58 15.52 6.81
C GLY A 55 2.51 14.51 6.41
N PRO A 56 1.40 14.97 5.85
CA PRO A 56 0.23 14.11 5.62
C PRO A 56 0.52 12.90 4.73
N ALA A 57 0.07 11.75 5.18
CA ALA A 57 0.16 10.49 4.43
C ALA A 57 -1.13 10.31 3.62
N THR A 58 -1.31 11.13 2.60
CA THR A 58 -2.51 11.12 1.76
C THR A 58 -2.25 10.33 0.48
N PRO A 59 -3.11 9.35 0.13
CA PRO A 59 -2.96 8.66 -1.14
C PRO A 59 -3.21 9.62 -2.30
N SER A 60 -2.40 9.50 -3.35
CA SER A 60 -2.59 10.29 -4.57
C SER A 60 -3.70 9.67 -5.42
N HIS A 61 -4.14 10.41 -6.45
CA HIS A 61 -5.10 9.88 -7.41
C HIS A 61 -4.52 8.63 -8.11
N THR A 62 -3.23 8.67 -8.45
CA THR A 62 -2.54 7.52 -9.05
C THR A 62 -2.54 6.33 -8.10
N ASP A 63 -2.31 6.55 -6.80
CA ASP A 63 -2.38 5.48 -5.80
C ASP A 63 -3.77 4.83 -5.82
N LEU A 64 -4.83 5.63 -5.78
CA LEU A 64 -6.19 5.10 -5.74
C LEU A 64 -6.54 4.31 -7.01
N THR A 65 -6.06 4.75 -8.15
CA THR A 65 -6.22 4.03 -9.41
C THR A 65 -5.53 2.66 -9.35
N THR A 66 -4.32 2.63 -8.80
CA THR A 66 -3.56 1.39 -8.62
C THR A 66 -4.26 0.45 -7.63
N PHE A 67 -4.72 0.97 -6.50
CA PHE A 67 -5.45 0.18 -5.49
C PHE A 67 -6.66 -0.49 -6.11
N ASP A 68 -7.44 0.27 -6.87
CA ASP A 68 -8.63 -0.26 -7.53
C ASP A 68 -8.29 -1.36 -8.53
N ALA A 69 -7.28 -1.14 -9.36
CA ALA A 69 -6.86 -2.10 -10.38
C ALA A 69 -6.39 -3.42 -9.75
N VAL A 70 -5.60 -3.33 -8.68
CA VAL A 70 -5.07 -4.51 -7.98
C VAL A 70 -6.19 -5.29 -7.31
N GLU A 71 -7.08 -4.62 -6.58
CA GLU A 71 -8.19 -5.29 -5.90
C GLU A 71 -9.12 -5.96 -6.90
N ARG A 72 -9.39 -5.30 -8.00
CA ARG A 72 -10.24 -5.84 -9.07
C ARG A 72 -9.60 -7.09 -9.68
N ALA A 73 -8.32 -7.04 -9.97
CA ALA A 73 -7.62 -8.17 -10.59
C ALA A 73 -7.49 -9.36 -9.63
N LEU A 74 -7.32 -9.12 -8.34
CA LEU A 74 -7.26 -10.17 -7.33
C LEU A 74 -8.64 -10.69 -6.91
N GLY A 75 -9.69 -9.90 -7.13
CA GLY A 75 -11.03 -10.23 -6.69
C GLY A 75 -11.21 -10.14 -5.18
N LYS A 76 -10.42 -9.28 -4.51
CA LYS A 76 -10.52 -9.13 -3.05
C LYS A 76 -10.11 -7.72 -2.63
N GLN A 77 -10.61 -7.30 -1.48
CA GLN A 77 -10.25 -6.03 -0.86
C GLN A 77 -8.98 -6.21 -0.02
N LEU A 78 -8.15 -5.17 0.01
CA LEU A 78 -6.91 -5.14 0.75
C LEU A 78 -6.89 -3.96 1.71
N LEU A 79 -5.99 -4.01 2.68
CA LEU A 79 -5.64 -2.87 3.50
C LEU A 79 -4.45 -2.17 2.83
N TRP A 80 -4.59 -0.88 2.57
CA TRP A 80 -3.54 -0.08 1.93
C TRP A 80 -2.95 0.89 2.95
N LEU A 81 -1.64 1.00 2.97
CA LEU A 81 -0.93 1.92 3.84
C LEU A 81 -0.20 2.96 3.00
N VAL A 82 -0.35 4.22 3.38
CA VAL A 82 0.48 5.30 2.87
C VAL A 82 1.28 5.82 4.05
N VAL A 83 2.60 5.84 3.92
CA VAL A 83 3.51 6.13 5.02
C VAL A 83 4.43 7.28 4.63
N THR A 84 4.39 8.37 5.39
CA THR A 84 5.40 9.42 5.30
C THR A 84 6.39 9.24 6.45
N PHE A 85 7.40 10.10 6.55
CA PHE A 85 8.37 10.01 7.65
C PHE A 85 7.75 10.33 9.01
N THR A 86 6.61 11.02 9.02
CA THR A 86 5.97 11.47 10.27
C THR A 86 4.56 10.92 10.48
N GLU A 87 3.91 10.39 9.45
CA GLU A 87 2.51 9.96 9.55
C GLU A 87 2.29 8.64 8.83
N ILE A 88 1.17 8.02 9.14
CA ILE A 88 0.71 6.81 8.48
C ILE A 88 -0.81 6.90 8.30
N THR A 89 -1.28 6.48 7.14
CA THR A 89 -2.72 6.42 6.86
C THR A 89 -3.06 5.01 6.36
N TYR A 90 -4.05 4.43 7.00
CA TYR A 90 -4.61 3.13 6.60
C TYR A 90 -5.85 3.40 5.77
N VAL A 91 -5.92 2.83 4.58
CA VAL A 91 -6.97 3.10 3.60
C VAL A 91 -7.65 1.80 3.20
N VAL A 92 -8.96 1.81 3.21
CA VAL A 92 -9.78 0.68 2.73
C VAL A 92 -10.86 1.20 1.77
N ARG A 93 -11.32 0.33 0.90
CA ARG A 93 -12.46 0.66 0.05
C ARG A 93 -13.71 0.85 0.91
N ASN A 94 -14.44 1.91 0.63
CA ASN A 94 -15.74 2.11 1.23
C ASN A 94 -16.70 1.04 0.69
N PRO A 95 -17.29 0.18 1.55
CA PRO A 95 -18.12 -0.94 1.09
C PRO A 95 -19.41 -0.52 0.39
N LEU A 96 -19.78 0.75 0.44
CA LEU A 96 -20.97 1.26 -0.23
C LEU A 96 -20.76 1.53 -1.72
N PHE A 97 -19.53 1.39 -2.23
CA PHE A 97 -19.20 1.69 -3.62
C PHE A 97 -18.56 0.49 -4.31
N ASP A 98 -18.85 0.35 -5.60
CA ASP A 98 -18.28 -0.72 -6.43
C ASP A 98 -16.87 -0.35 -6.93
N HIS A 99 -16.12 -1.35 -7.36
CA HIS A 99 -14.86 -1.15 -8.05
C HIS A 99 -15.07 -0.50 -9.42
N GLY A 100 -14.03 0.12 -9.93
CA GLY A 100 -14.02 0.67 -11.27
C GLY A 100 -13.89 2.17 -11.34
N ASN A 101 -13.68 2.81 -10.21
CA ASN A 101 -13.52 4.24 -10.16
C ASN A 101 -12.55 4.61 -9.03
N ALA A 102 -11.56 5.42 -9.34
CA ALA A 102 -10.57 5.92 -8.37
C ALA A 102 -11.01 7.24 -7.72
N ASP A 103 -12.30 7.42 -7.52
CA ASP A 103 -12.86 8.59 -6.83
C ASP A 103 -12.48 8.50 -5.34
N HIS A 104 -12.04 9.60 -4.75
CA HIS A 104 -11.70 9.69 -3.33
C HIS A 104 -12.87 9.30 -2.41
N ASN A 105 -14.11 9.51 -2.86
CA ASN A 105 -15.29 9.14 -2.09
C ASN A 105 -15.49 7.63 -1.95
N LYS A 106 -14.80 6.84 -2.75
CA LYS A 106 -14.89 5.37 -2.71
C LYS A 106 -13.90 4.74 -1.75
N TRP A 107 -13.03 5.55 -1.16
CA TRP A 107 -12.01 5.10 -0.23
C TRP A 107 -12.16 5.85 1.08
N THR A 108 -11.90 5.16 2.18
CA THR A 108 -12.02 5.73 3.51
C THR A 108 -10.84 5.30 4.37
N LYS A 109 -10.54 6.07 5.39
CA LYS A 109 -9.54 5.68 6.38
C LYS A 109 -10.07 4.49 7.17
N ALA A 110 -9.23 3.46 7.33
CA ALA A 110 -9.58 2.33 8.19
C ALA A 110 -9.64 2.80 9.64
N GLY A 111 -10.55 2.19 10.40
CA GLY A 111 -10.63 2.40 11.83
C GLY A 111 -9.44 1.74 12.55
N PRO A 112 -9.51 1.63 13.89
CA PRO A 112 -8.43 1.01 14.65
C PRO A 112 -8.12 -0.39 14.14
N LEU A 113 -6.84 -0.67 13.92
CA LEU A 113 -6.40 -1.98 13.43
C LEU A 113 -6.43 -3.00 14.56
N THR A 114 -6.84 -4.22 14.21
CA THR A 114 -6.79 -5.36 15.12
C THR A 114 -5.49 -6.15 15.01
N ILE A 115 -4.68 -5.83 14.01
CA ILE A 115 -3.38 -6.46 13.78
C ILE A 115 -2.31 -5.38 13.72
N GLU A 116 -1.09 -5.74 14.11
CA GLU A 116 0.05 -4.88 14.04
C GLU A 116 0.82 -5.16 12.75
N ILE A 117 1.12 -4.12 11.98
CA ILE A 117 1.90 -4.26 10.75
C ILE A 117 3.38 -4.18 11.10
N GLU A 118 4.12 -5.25 10.79
CA GLU A 118 5.56 -5.29 10.96
C GLU A 118 6.26 -4.29 10.05
N ASP A 119 7.49 -3.96 10.42
CA ASP A 119 8.44 -3.29 9.54
C ASP A 119 8.08 -1.88 9.07
N ILE A 120 7.17 -1.20 9.74
CA ILE A 120 6.85 0.20 9.38
C ILE A 120 8.10 1.09 9.51
N GLU A 121 8.87 0.94 10.57
CA GLU A 121 10.08 1.75 10.76
C GLU A 121 11.18 1.38 9.77
N GLU A 122 11.29 0.08 9.42
CA GLU A 122 12.22 -0.34 8.37
C GLU A 122 11.79 0.19 7.00
N LEU A 123 10.49 0.26 6.74
CA LEU A 123 9.95 0.86 5.52
C LEU A 123 10.38 2.32 5.41
N ARG A 124 10.26 3.09 6.50
CA ARG A 124 10.73 4.47 6.54
C ARG A 124 12.25 4.58 6.35
N ALA A 125 13.00 3.69 6.99
CA ALA A 125 14.46 3.68 6.87
C ALA A 125 14.91 3.42 5.44
N ARG A 126 14.30 2.46 4.78
CA ARG A 126 14.61 2.15 3.37
C ARG A 126 14.28 3.31 2.43
N SER A 127 13.26 4.08 2.76
CA SER A 127 12.86 5.25 1.97
C SER A 127 13.84 6.42 2.09
N ARG A 128 14.66 6.44 3.14
CA ARG A 128 15.63 7.51 3.41
C ARG A 128 17.01 7.27 2.82
N LYS A 129 17.27 6.13 2.29
CA LYS A 129 18.62 5.77 1.81
C LYS A 129 19.12 6.57 0.62
#